data_f6d46be6f795795a649d92d9fea2bdd6
#
_entry.id   f6d46be6f795795a649d92d9fea2bdd6
#
_cell.length_a   1.000
_cell.length_b   1.000
_cell.length_c   1.000
_cell.angle_alpha   90.00
_cell.angle_beta   90.00
_cell.angle_gamma   90.00
#
_symmetry.space_group_name_H-M   'P 1'
#
loop_
_entity.id
_entity.type
_entity.pdbx_description
1 polymer ?
#
loop_
_entity_poly.entity_id
_entity_poly.type
_entity_poly.pdbx_seq_one_letter_code
_entity_poly.pdbx_strand_id
1 'polypeptide(L)'
;MEKFLIGTSNHNSFGSYHPSFHLFRLEFSCNLSELNFIIYLCIRNIEKTYSNIQHLAFNNDSPNIGNNKIQPQATIVFMIMEQIFNKEQQEKAQFILNHPLARLSDLHSNEIKDLAVVWCYYSGKIEGNTYTYVETEALLKDDITSEKKYEDAKMLKNLYNTFISELEYINKGKNQETINERTLFRIHQSISTGLVSNEESGSLRTRAVRISGTEYIPPKNQQEIKGKLNEILFQQEEYDNPLEKAVYLHCNIARLQPFIDGNKRTARMIESIALMNADIIPVYSAKDSDILNYRKGLIAFYETEDYGRYTDYFLNRQIKRIKEIG
;
A
#
# COMPACT_ATOMS: atom_id res chain seq x y z
N MET A 1 32.99 2.87 30.07
CA MET A 1 32.34 1.62 29.62
C MET A 1 31.13 1.39 30.52
N GLU A 2 30.02 2.03 30.20
CA GLU A 2 28.77 1.94 30.99
C GLU A 2 27.86 0.88 30.33
N LYS A 3 27.31 0.05 31.22
CA LYS A 3 26.46 -1.09 30.81
C LYS A 3 25.09 -0.60 30.38
N PHE A 4 24.71 -0.89 29.16
CA PHE A 4 23.34 -0.74 28.68
C PHE A 4 22.47 -1.87 29.27
N LEU A 5 21.45 -1.51 30.04
CA LEU A 5 20.39 -2.43 30.46
C LEU A 5 19.20 -2.29 29.50
N ILE A 6 18.97 -3.36 28.74
CA ILE A 6 17.77 -3.48 27.89
C ILE A 6 16.71 -4.18 28.73
N GLY A 7 15.68 -3.47 29.12
CA GLY A 7 14.53 -4.03 29.84
C GLY A 7 13.36 -4.18 28.90
N THR A 8 12.89 -5.41 28.67
CA THR A 8 11.61 -5.69 28.01
C THR A 8 10.52 -5.76 29.07
N SER A 9 9.57 -4.82 29.08
CA SER A 9 8.37 -4.93 29.90
C SER A 9 7.19 -5.39 29.03
N ASN A 10 6.75 -6.63 29.27
CA ASN A 10 5.44 -7.09 28.78
C ASN A 10 4.35 -6.49 29.65
N HIS A 11 3.58 -5.54 29.15
CA HIS A 11 2.29 -5.16 29.72
C HIS A 11 1.17 -5.72 28.85
N ASN A 12 0.68 -6.90 29.26
CA ASN A 12 -0.62 -7.42 28.87
C ASN A 12 -1.71 -6.64 29.60
N SER A 13 -2.38 -5.73 28.91
CA SER A 13 -3.79 -5.39 29.15
C SER A 13 -4.19 -4.23 28.23
N PHE A 14 -4.64 -4.56 27.05
CA PHE A 14 -5.70 -3.88 26.31
C PHE A 14 -6.04 -4.74 25.09
N GLY A 15 -7.34 -4.91 24.83
CA GLY A 15 -7.86 -5.93 23.94
C GLY A 15 -7.35 -5.89 22.50
N SER A 16 -7.06 -7.06 22.03
CA SER A 16 -7.03 -7.55 20.65
C SER A 16 -7.06 -6.54 19.50
N TYR A 17 -5.90 -6.03 19.12
CA TYR A 17 -5.51 -5.63 17.77
C TYR A 17 -3.98 -5.55 17.74
N HIS A 18 -3.32 -6.51 17.08
CA HIS A 18 -1.87 -6.50 16.86
C HIS A 18 -1.56 -6.32 15.39
N PRO A 19 -0.88 -5.20 15.05
CA PRO A 19 0.39 -5.34 14.34
C PRO A 19 1.48 -5.51 15.39
N SER A 20 2.49 -6.35 15.13
CA SER A 20 3.59 -6.61 16.06
C SER A 20 4.49 -5.38 16.18
N PHE A 21 4.08 -4.41 16.99
CA PHE A 21 4.93 -3.27 17.33
C PHE A 21 5.79 -3.63 18.53
N HIS A 22 7.10 -3.69 18.34
CA HIS A 22 8.03 -3.74 19.46
C HIS A 22 8.33 -2.33 19.94
N LEU A 23 7.76 -1.98 21.10
CA LEU A 23 8.03 -0.72 21.76
C LEU A 23 9.34 -0.86 22.59
N PHE A 24 10.39 -0.18 22.17
CA PHE A 24 11.61 -0.05 22.97
C PHE A 24 11.58 1.27 23.72
N ARG A 25 11.61 1.20 25.05
CA ARG A 25 11.75 2.36 25.92
C ARG A 25 13.22 2.49 26.32
N LEU A 26 13.87 3.56 25.89
CA LEU A 26 15.20 3.93 26.35
C LEU A 26 15.07 5.09 27.33
N GLU A 27 15.52 4.87 28.57
CA GLU A 27 15.57 5.90 29.58
C GLU A 27 17.02 6.44 29.67
N PHE A 28 17.17 7.73 29.43
CA PHE A 28 18.45 8.39 29.52
C PHE A 28 18.45 9.32 30.75
N SER A 29 19.46 9.18 31.59
CA SER A 29 19.83 10.17 32.61
C SER A 29 21.04 10.95 32.08
N CYS A 30 20.82 12.08 31.43
CA CYS A 30 21.87 12.90 30.83
C CYS A 30 21.69 14.38 31.20
N ASN A 31 22.79 15.14 31.15
CA ASN A 31 22.71 16.57 31.32
C ASN A 31 22.21 17.29 30.07
N LEU A 32 21.86 18.57 30.20
CA LEU A 32 21.21 19.34 29.11
C LEU A 32 22.05 19.43 27.82
N SER A 33 23.40 19.37 27.92
CA SER A 33 24.32 19.44 26.78
C SER A 33 24.39 18.11 25.99
N GLU A 34 24.33 17.00 26.73
CA GLU A 34 24.25 15.66 26.11
C GLU A 34 22.89 15.43 25.46
N LEU A 35 21.81 15.90 26.10
CA LEU A 35 20.47 15.87 25.56
C LEU A 35 20.39 16.66 24.22
N ASN A 36 20.99 17.84 24.17
CA ASN A 36 21.05 18.64 22.95
C ASN A 36 21.84 17.95 21.81
N PHE A 37 22.89 17.22 22.14
CA PHE A 37 23.67 16.47 21.15
C PHE A 37 22.89 15.24 20.63
N ILE A 38 22.22 14.52 21.52
CA ILE A 38 21.35 13.39 21.15
C ILE A 38 20.17 13.88 20.31
N ILE A 39 19.53 14.99 20.69
CA ILE A 39 18.48 15.64 19.91
C ILE A 39 19.00 16.07 18.54
N TYR A 40 20.20 16.63 18.45
CA TYR A 40 20.82 17.03 17.19
C TYR A 40 21.08 15.83 16.27
N LEU A 41 21.58 14.71 16.80
CA LEU A 41 21.75 13.46 16.04
C LEU A 41 20.42 12.84 15.60
N CYS A 42 19.41 12.93 16.45
CA CYS A 42 18.05 12.52 16.13
C CYS A 42 17.41 13.41 15.07
N ILE A 43 17.56 14.75 15.18
CA ILE A 43 17.01 15.72 14.22
C ILE A 43 17.60 15.53 12.82
N ARG A 44 18.86 15.23 12.67
CA ARG A 44 19.48 14.98 11.35
C ARG A 44 18.94 13.73 10.64
N ASN A 45 18.42 12.76 11.43
CA ASN A 45 17.69 11.59 10.90
C ASN A 45 16.18 11.80 10.84
N ILE A 46 15.65 12.85 11.49
CA ILE A 46 14.22 13.11 11.75
C ILE A 46 13.70 14.33 10.99
N GLU A 47 14.49 15.00 10.13
CA GLU A 47 13.95 16.13 9.34
C GLU A 47 12.72 15.76 8.48
N LYS A 48 12.48 14.47 8.24
CA LYS A 48 11.24 13.96 7.66
C LYS A 48 10.11 13.69 8.68
N THR A 49 10.42 13.52 9.97
CA THR A 49 9.43 13.08 10.99
C THR A 49 8.92 14.24 11.87
N TYR A 50 9.56 15.41 11.83
CA TYR A 50 9.34 16.49 12.82
C TYR A 50 8.03 17.27 12.67
N SER A 51 7.37 17.28 11.52
CA SER A 51 6.08 18.00 11.37
C SER A 51 4.92 17.33 12.12
N ASN A 52 5.07 16.06 12.52
CA ASN A 52 3.98 15.27 13.10
C ASN A 52 4.06 15.08 14.62
N ILE A 53 5.23 15.30 15.25
CA ILE A 53 5.40 15.11 16.73
C ILE A 53 4.82 16.29 17.54
N GLN A 54 4.63 17.47 16.94
CA GLN A 54 4.04 18.61 17.66
C GLN A 54 2.57 18.42 18.08
N HIS A 55 1.84 17.46 17.49
CA HIS A 55 0.45 17.19 17.87
C HIS A 55 0.27 16.24 19.06
N LEU A 56 1.32 15.56 19.51
CA LEU A 56 1.24 14.57 20.60
C LEU A 56 1.79 15.08 21.94
N ALA A 57 2.44 16.25 22.00
CA ALA A 57 3.19 16.68 23.18
C ALA A 57 2.51 17.74 24.06
N PHE A 58 1.32 18.25 23.74
CA PHE A 58 0.67 19.31 24.53
C PHE A 58 -0.79 18.96 24.88
N ASN A 59 -0.96 18.16 25.93
CA ASN A 59 -2.11 18.26 26.82
C ASN A 59 -1.59 18.63 28.19
N ASN A 60 -1.57 19.93 28.48
CA ASN A 60 -1.31 20.48 29.75
C ASN A 60 -2.61 20.50 30.59
N ASP A 61 -2.72 19.57 31.52
CA ASP A 61 -3.51 19.81 32.73
C ASP A 61 -2.57 19.60 33.93
N SER A 62 -2.16 20.71 34.52
CA SER A 62 -1.31 20.74 35.70
C SER A 62 -2.16 20.71 36.98
N PRO A 63 -1.91 19.80 37.89
CA PRO A 63 -2.12 20.09 39.31
C PRO A 63 -0.83 20.58 39.94
N ASN A 64 -0.95 21.67 40.64
CA ASN A 64 0.03 22.36 41.48
C ASN A 64 0.60 21.42 42.57
N ILE A 65 1.85 21.02 42.49
CA ILE A 65 2.56 20.32 43.57
C ILE A 65 3.99 20.89 43.72
N GLY A 66 4.31 21.16 44.97
CA GLY A 66 5.44 21.83 45.57
C GLY A 66 6.85 21.52 45.03
N ASN A 67 7.75 22.44 45.38
CA ASN A 67 9.17 22.52 45.07
C ASN A 67 9.96 21.21 45.31
N ASN A 68 9.97 20.31 44.32
CA ASN A 68 11.02 19.34 44.16
C ASN A 68 11.55 19.48 42.72
N LYS A 69 12.85 19.72 42.56
CA LYS A 69 13.54 19.74 41.27
C LYS A 69 13.39 18.40 40.60
N ILE A 70 12.33 18.22 39.84
CA ILE A 70 12.16 17.10 38.94
C ILE A 70 12.96 17.44 37.68
N GLN A 71 14.07 16.72 37.47
CA GLN A 71 14.74 16.77 36.18
C GLN A 71 13.76 16.23 35.12
N PRO A 72 13.58 16.91 33.98
CA PRO A 72 12.72 16.40 32.91
C PRO A 72 13.34 15.14 32.34
N GLN A 73 12.70 14.00 32.56
CA GLN A 73 13.01 12.76 31.84
C GLN A 73 12.29 12.80 30.48
N ALA A 74 13.06 12.91 29.42
CA ALA A 74 12.52 12.79 28.06
C ALA A 74 12.47 11.30 27.71
N THR A 75 11.28 10.77 27.50
CA THR A 75 11.08 9.41 26.95
C THR A 75 10.98 9.52 25.45
N ILE A 76 11.96 9.00 24.72
CA ILE A 76 11.92 8.89 23.27
C ILE A 76 11.41 7.49 22.93
N VAL A 77 10.25 7.42 22.31
CA VAL A 77 9.66 6.17 21.83
C VAL A 77 10.05 6.01 20.37
N PHE A 78 10.88 5.03 20.07
CA PHE A 78 11.16 4.62 18.69
C PHE A 78 10.14 3.54 18.30
N MET A 79 9.33 3.83 17.29
CA MET A 79 8.59 2.79 16.58
C MET A 79 9.53 2.18 15.54
N ILE A 80 9.98 0.97 15.77
CA ILE A 80 10.67 0.19 14.73
C ILE A 80 9.56 -0.47 13.91
N MET A 81 9.37 0.01 12.70
CA MET A 81 8.48 -0.65 11.74
C MET A 81 9.10 -2.00 11.37
N GLU A 82 8.32 -3.04 11.48
CA GLU A 82 8.72 -4.37 11.01
C GLU A 82 8.81 -4.33 9.48
N GLN A 83 9.96 -4.72 8.94
CA GLN A 83 10.11 -4.83 7.49
C GLN A 83 9.16 -5.90 6.96
N ILE A 84 8.39 -5.57 5.93
CA ILE A 84 7.45 -6.49 5.30
C ILE A 84 8.20 -7.67 4.65
N PHE A 85 9.35 -7.38 4.04
CA PHE A 85 10.14 -8.37 3.31
C PHE A 85 11.16 -9.05 4.23
N ASN A 86 11.13 -10.37 4.26
CA ASN A 86 12.19 -11.15 4.85
C ASN A 86 13.50 -11.02 4.02
N LYS A 87 14.60 -11.58 4.53
CA LYS A 87 15.93 -11.43 3.89
C LYS A 87 15.95 -11.92 2.43
N GLU A 88 15.35 -13.06 2.11
CA GLU A 88 15.27 -13.58 0.74
C GLU A 88 14.45 -12.66 -0.17
N GLN A 89 13.35 -12.15 0.34
CA GLN A 89 12.50 -11.20 -0.39
C GLN A 89 13.18 -9.86 -0.61
N GLN A 90 14.00 -9.39 0.33
CA GLN A 90 14.84 -8.20 0.16
C GLN A 90 15.89 -8.39 -0.95
N GLU A 91 16.55 -9.55 -1.00
CA GLU A 91 17.50 -9.87 -2.08
C GLU A 91 16.81 -9.88 -3.45
N LYS A 92 15.60 -10.46 -3.55
CA LYS A 92 14.77 -10.43 -4.76
C LYS A 92 14.36 -8.99 -5.13
N ALA A 93 13.96 -8.18 -4.16
CA ALA A 93 13.59 -6.78 -4.37
C ALA A 93 14.79 -5.98 -4.89
N GLN A 94 15.95 -6.14 -4.28
CA GLN A 94 17.18 -5.49 -4.73
C GLN A 94 17.58 -5.89 -6.16
N PHE A 95 17.41 -7.17 -6.52
CA PHE A 95 17.61 -7.62 -7.89
C PHE A 95 16.69 -6.88 -8.89
N ILE A 96 15.38 -6.76 -8.55
CA ILE A 96 14.41 -6.06 -9.41
C ILE A 96 14.77 -4.58 -9.54
N LEU A 97 15.04 -3.89 -8.42
CA LEU A 97 15.33 -2.45 -8.40
C LEU A 97 16.55 -2.07 -9.23
N ASN A 98 17.53 -2.97 -9.31
CA ASN A 98 18.77 -2.73 -10.05
C ASN A 98 18.73 -3.21 -11.51
N HIS A 99 17.65 -3.90 -11.91
CA HIS A 99 17.63 -4.52 -13.24
C HIS A 99 17.06 -3.57 -14.31
N PRO A 100 17.78 -3.33 -15.44
CA PRO A 100 17.32 -2.40 -16.47
C PRO A 100 15.96 -2.80 -17.06
N LEU A 101 15.69 -4.09 -17.28
CA LEU A 101 14.40 -4.56 -17.81
C LEU A 101 13.20 -4.36 -16.85
N ALA A 102 13.43 -3.89 -15.63
CA ALA A 102 12.35 -3.53 -14.72
C ALA A 102 11.89 -2.07 -14.90
N ARG A 103 12.61 -1.25 -15.68
CA ARG A 103 12.33 0.19 -15.80
C ARG A 103 11.15 0.46 -16.73
N LEU A 104 10.21 1.26 -16.24
CA LEU A 104 9.04 1.70 -16.99
C LEU A 104 9.43 2.68 -18.11
N SER A 105 10.38 3.57 -17.85
CA SER A 105 10.89 4.58 -18.79
C SER A 105 11.51 4.00 -20.05
N ASP A 106 11.95 2.74 -20.02
CA ASP A 106 12.55 2.06 -21.16
C ASP A 106 11.51 1.42 -22.11
N LEU A 107 10.21 1.40 -21.73
CA LEU A 107 9.16 0.85 -22.57
C LEU A 107 8.73 1.81 -23.68
N HIS A 108 8.58 1.26 -24.89
CA HIS A 108 7.99 1.98 -26.01
C HIS A 108 6.46 2.07 -25.88
N SER A 109 5.84 3.02 -26.58
CA SER A 109 4.39 3.29 -26.49
C SER A 109 3.50 2.07 -26.80
N ASN A 110 3.93 1.16 -27.67
CA ASN A 110 3.18 -0.07 -27.97
C ASN A 110 3.27 -1.07 -26.81
N GLU A 111 4.44 -1.23 -26.20
CA GLU A 111 4.63 -2.10 -25.04
C GLU A 111 3.82 -1.62 -23.84
N ILE A 112 3.68 -0.31 -23.68
CA ILE A 112 2.82 0.33 -22.68
C ILE A 112 1.34 -0.04 -22.88
N LYS A 113 0.86 0.00 -24.14
CA LYS A 113 -0.51 -0.40 -24.47
C LYS A 113 -0.74 -1.89 -24.19
N ASP A 114 0.22 -2.74 -24.55
CA ASP A 114 0.17 -4.18 -24.27
C ASP A 114 0.16 -4.45 -22.76
N LEU A 115 1.00 -3.75 -22.00
CA LEU A 115 1.01 -3.82 -20.55
C LEU A 115 -0.36 -3.45 -19.95
N ALA A 116 -0.97 -2.37 -20.44
CA ALA A 116 -2.30 -1.94 -20.01
C ALA A 116 -3.39 -2.98 -20.31
N VAL A 117 -3.36 -3.62 -21.50
CA VAL A 117 -4.29 -4.69 -21.85
C VAL A 117 -4.15 -5.89 -20.92
N VAL A 118 -2.91 -6.36 -20.67
CA VAL A 118 -2.62 -7.46 -19.72
C VAL A 118 -3.12 -7.12 -18.33
N TRP A 119 -2.86 -5.90 -17.87
CA TRP A 119 -3.30 -5.43 -16.56
C TRP A 119 -4.84 -5.45 -16.44
N CYS A 120 -5.55 -4.95 -17.46
CA CYS A 120 -7.02 -4.91 -17.48
C CYS A 120 -7.61 -6.31 -17.51
N TYR A 121 -7.08 -7.19 -18.35
CA TYR A 121 -7.52 -8.59 -18.42
C TYR A 121 -7.37 -9.29 -17.07
N TYR A 122 -6.18 -9.20 -16.47
CA TYR A 122 -5.91 -9.78 -15.16
C TYR A 122 -6.86 -9.24 -14.08
N SER A 123 -7.00 -7.91 -14.01
CA SER A 123 -7.90 -7.27 -13.05
C SER A 123 -9.35 -7.69 -13.24
N GLY A 124 -9.82 -7.77 -14.50
CA GLY A 124 -11.16 -8.23 -14.83
C GLY A 124 -11.39 -9.69 -14.43
N LYS A 125 -10.45 -10.58 -14.76
CA LYS A 125 -10.54 -12.01 -14.42
C LYS A 125 -10.65 -12.29 -12.93
N ILE A 126 -9.92 -11.56 -12.10
CA ILE A 126 -10.03 -11.68 -10.64
C ILE A 126 -11.45 -11.37 -10.16
N GLU A 127 -12.12 -10.42 -10.79
CA GLU A 127 -13.48 -10.00 -10.47
C GLU A 127 -14.58 -10.82 -11.17
N GLY A 128 -14.19 -11.84 -11.96
CA GLY A 128 -15.13 -12.71 -12.65
C GLY A 128 -15.60 -12.18 -13.99
N ASN A 129 -14.90 -11.20 -14.59
CA ASN A 129 -15.16 -10.70 -15.94
C ASN A 129 -15.09 -11.85 -16.97
N THR A 130 -16.00 -11.85 -17.92
CA THR A 130 -16.19 -12.97 -18.85
C THR A 130 -15.38 -12.84 -20.14
N TYR A 131 -14.75 -11.68 -20.39
CA TYR A 131 -13.90 -11.46 -21.58
C TYR A 131 -12.68 -12.37 -21.55
N THR A 132 -12.35 -12.95 -22.70
CA THR A 132 -11.06 -13.61 -22.95
C THR A 132 -9.97 -12.56 -23.16
N TYR A 133 -8.71 -12.99 -23.20
CA TYR A 133 -7.61 -12.07 -23.49
C TYR A 133 -7.76 -11.39 -24.86
N VAL A 134 -8.08 -12.18 -25.90
CA VAL A 134 -8.26 -11.67 -27.28
C VAL A 134 -9.43 -10.68 -27.37
N GLU A 135 -10.56 -10.99 -26.73
CA GLU A 135 -11.72 -10.06 -26.68
C GLU A 135 -11.39 -8.79 -25.89
N THR A 136 -10.59 -8.89 -24.81
CA THR A 136 -10.12 -7.72 -24.05
C THR A 136 -9.22 -6.85 -24.90
N GLU A 137 -8.29 -7.44 -25.63
CA GLU A 137 -7.39 -6.72 -26.52
C GLU A 137 -8.17 -6.02 -27.63
N ALA A 138 -9.07 -6.72 -28.33
CA ALA A 138 -9.93 -6.15 -29.36
C ALA A 138 -10.81 -5.01 -28.83
N LEU A 139 -11.37 -5.16 -27.62
CA LEU A 139 -12.15 -4.10 -26.99
C LEU A 139 -11.32 -2.85 -26.69
N LEU A 140 -10.11 -3.03 -26.15
CA LEU A 140 -9.31 -1.92 -25.65
C LEU A 140 -8.44 -1.22 -26.70
N LYS A 141 -8.02 -1.96 -27.74
CA LYS A 141 -7.20 -1.41 -28.83
C LYS A 141 -8.04 -0.96 -30.03
N ASP A 142 -9.08 -1.72 -30.38
CA ASP A 142 -9.81 -1.56 -31.63
C ASP A 142 -11.28 -1.13 -31.40
N ASP A 143 -11.72 -0.97 -30.15
CA ASP A 143 -13.10 -0.68 -29.73
C ASP A 143 -14.14 -1.72 -30.23
N ILE A 144 -13.69 -2.96 -30.47
CA ILE A 144 -14.54 -4.06 -30.88
C ILE A 144 -15.17 -4.71 -29.65
N THR A 145 -16.50 -4.62 -29.58
CA THR A 145 -17.28 -5.27 -28.49
C THR A 145 -17.65 -6.70 -28.88
N SER A 146 -17.68 -7.60 -27.89
CA SER A 146 -18.25 -8.95 -28.03
C SER A 146 -19.66 -9.02 -27.45
N GLU A 147 -20.38 -10.13 -27.71
CA GLU A 147 -21.71 -10.40 -27.13
C GLU A 147 -21.60 -10.79 -25.64
N LYS A 148 -21.01 -9.91 -24.83
CA LYS A 148 -20.84 -10.05 -23.40
C LYS A 148 -21.66 -9.00 -22.64
N LYS A 149 -21.70 -9.11 -21.32
CA LYS A 149 -22.39 -8.13 -20.48
C LYS A 149 -21.78 -6.74 -20.66
N TYR A 150 -22.63 -5.74 -20.73
CA TYR A 150 -22.20 -4.34 -20.82
C TYR A 150 -21.27 -3.93 -19.66
N GLU A 151 -21.58 -4.41 -18.46
CA GLU A 151 -20.79 -4.12 -17.25
C GLU A 151 -19.37 -4.68 -17.35
N ASP A 152 -19.18 -5.84 -18.00
CA ASP A 152 -17.87 -6.45 -18.20
C ASP A 152 -17.01 -5.59 -19.14
N ALA A 153 -17.57 -5.14 -20.28
CA ALA A 153 -16.89 -4.21 -21.18
C ALA A 153 -16.60 -2.86 -20.52
N LYS A 154 -17.58 -2.33 -19.79
CA LYS A 154 -17.46 -1.06 -19.04
C LYS A 154 -16.34 -1.12 -18.01
N MET A 155 -16.26 -2.21 -17.23
CA MET A 155 -15.19 -2.44 -16.26
C MET A 155 -13.81 -2.38 -16.93
N LEU A 156 -13.62 -3.10 -18.05
CA LEU A 156 -12.33 -3.13 -18.74
C LEU A 156 -11.96 -1.75 -19.31
N LYS A 157 -12.88 -1.02 -19.91
CA LYS A 157 -12.65 0.33 -20.42
C LYS A 157 -12.30 1.32 -19.29
N ASN A 158 -13.01 1.27 -18.18
CA ASN A 158 -12.70 2.11 -17.02
C ASN A 158 -11.29 1.83 -16.48
N LEU A 159 -10.92 0.56 -16.33
CA LEU A 159 -9.59 0.15 -15.88
C LEU A 159 -8.50 0.64 -16.85
N TYR A 160 -8.69 0.45 -18.15
CA TYR A 160 -7.74 0.85 -19.18
C TYR A 160 -7.53 2.37 -19.21
N ASN A 161 -8.61 3.13 -19.27
CA ASN A 161 -8.53 4.59 -19.29
C ASN A 161 -7.85 5.14 -18.04
N THR A 162 -8.16 4.56 -16.86
CA THR A 162 -7.51 4.96 -15.62
C THR A 162 -6.02 4.63 -15.65
N PHE A 163 -5.63 3.42 -16.06
CA PHE A 163 -4.23 2.99 -16.13
C PHE A 163 -3.41 3.87 -17.08
N ILE A 164 -3.91 4.12 -18.29
CA ILE A 164 -3.23 4.96 -19.28
C ILE A 164 -3.13 6.41 -18.78
N SER A 165 -4.20 6.95 -18.17
CA SER A 165 -4.20 8.31 -17.63
C SER A 165 -3.17 8.51 -16.52
N GLU A 166 -3.06 7.54 -15.58
CA GLU A 166 -2.05 7.60 -14.51
C GLU A 166 -0.63 7.46 -15.06
N LEU A 167 -0.44 6.54 -16.00
CA LEU A 167 0.85 6.36 -16.67
C LEU A 167 1.28 7.63 -17.42
N GLU A 168 0.38 8.25 -18.18
CA GLU A 168 0.68 9.50 -18.87
C GLU A 168 0.98 10.64 -17.90
N TYR A 169 0.27 10.72 -16.78
CA TYR A 169 0.52 11.72 -15.75
C TYR A 169 1.93 11.59 -15.17
N ILE A 170 2.33 10.37 -14.81
CA ILE A 170 3.63 10.08 -14.21
C ILE A 170 4.76 10.25 -15.25
N ASN A 171 4.60 9.78 -16.50
CA ASN A 171 5.61 9.86 -17.55
C ASN A 171 5.79 11.25 -18.15
N LYS A 172 4.77 12.10 -18.17
CA LYS A 172 4.84 13.47 -18.77
C LYS A 172 5.85 14.38 -18.11
N GLY A 173 6.57 13.86 -17.16
CA GLY A 173 7.74 14.57 -16.89
C GLY A 173 8.08 14.86 -15.50
N LYS A 174 8.08 13.98 -14.67
CA LYS A 174 8.68 14.26 -13.39
C LYS A 174 7.72 14.42 -12.22
N ASN A 175 6.45 14.15 -12.45
CA ASN A 175 5.45 14.20 -11.40
C ASN A 175 5.25 12.81 -10.84
N GLN A 176 5.66 12.61 -9.59
CA GLN A 176 5.19 11.47 -8.83
C GLN A 176 3.75 11.75 -8.40
N GLU A 177 2.86 10.77 -8.59
CA GLU A 177 1.50 10.87 -8.03
C GLU A 177 1.56 10.69 -6.52
N THR A 178 1.11 11.68 -5.77
CA THR A 178 1.03 11.56 -4.31
C THR A 178 -0.08 10.59 -3.92
N ILE A 179 0.27 9.48 -3.28
CA ILE A 179 -0.70 8.49 -2.82
C ILE A 179 -1.29 8.95 -1.49
N ASN A 180 -2.44 9.60 -1.56
CA ASN A 180 -3.20 10.09 -0.42
C ASN A 180 -4.69 9.74 -0.58
N GLU A 181 -5.51 10.16 0.35
CA GLU A 181 -6.95 9.90 0.32
C GLU A 181 -7.62 10.43 -0.96
N ARG A 182 -7.24 11.64 -1.42
CA ARG A 182 -7.79 12.24 -2.64
C ARG A 182 -7.46 11.38 -3.87
N THR A 183 -6.23 10.91 -3.97
CA THR A 183 -5.80 10.00 -5.03
C THR A 183 -6.60 8.69 -4.99
N LEU A 184 -6.74 8.09 -3.81
CA LEU A 184 -7.49 6.85 -3.65
C LEU A 184 -8.96 7.01 -4.09
N PHE A 185 -9.62 8.09 -3.69
CA PHE A 185 -11.02 8.36 -4.05
C PHE A 185 -11.20 8.65 -5.54
N ARG A 186 -10.29 9.43 -6.13
CA ARG A 186 -10.26 9.73 -7.56
C ARG A 186 -10.07 8.46 -8.39
N ILE A 187 -9.13 7.59 -8.00
CA ILE A 187 -8.90 6.31 -8.67
C ILE A 187 -10.13 5.42 -8.56
N HIS A 188 -10.70 5.28 -7.35
CA HIS A 188 -11.93 4.51 -7.20
C HIS A 188 -13.07 5.07 -8.06
N GLN A 189 -13.27 6.38 -8.07
CA GLN A 189 -14.28 7.03 -8.89
C GLN A 189 -14.10 6.68 -10.38
N SER A 190 -12.88 6.78 -10.90
CA SER A 190 -12.58 6.48 -12.29
C SER A 190 -12.89 5.02 -12.67
N ILE A 191 -12.44 4.05 -11.87
CA ILE A 191 -12.63 2.63 -12.15
C ILE A 191 -14.05 2.12 -11.88
N SER A 192 -14.84 2.83 -11.07
CA SER A 192 -16.20 2.44 -10.68
C SER A 192 -17.31 3.19 -11.43
N THR A 193 -16.95 4.15 -12.28
CA THR A 193 -17.91 4.96 -13.06
C THR A 193 -18.89 4.09 -13.83
N GLY A 194 -20.21 4.26 -13.54
CA GLY A 194 -21.28 3.50 -14.17
C GLY A 194 -21.37 2.02 -13.77
N LEU A 195 -20.61 1.59 -12.73
CA LEU A 195 -20.66 0.25 -12.14
C LEU A 195 -21.25 0.27 -10.73
N VAL A 196 -21.18 1.41 -10.06
CA VAL A 196 -21.86 1.69 -8.78
C VAL A 196 -22.67 2.97 -8.91
N SER A 197 -23.48 3.32 -7.90
CA SER A 197 -24.21 4.60 -7.92
C SER A 197 -23.26 5.80 -7.86
N ASN A 198 -23.69 6.95 -8.34
CA ASN A 198 -22.85 8.16 -8.33
C ASN A 198 -22.44 8.60 -6.93
N GLU A 199 -23.30 8.37 -5.93
CA GLU A 199 -23.07 8.69 -4.53
C GLU A 199 -22.01 7.77 -3.89
N GLU A 200 -21.91 6.53 -4.37
CA GLU A 200 -20.97 5.52 -3.88
C GLU A 200 -19.62 5.58 -4.62
N SER A 201 -19.60 6.18 -5.83
CA SER A 201 -18.41 6.30 -6.65
C SER A 201 -17.43 7.31 -6.04
N GLY A 202 -16.22 6.88 -5.68
CA GLY A 202 -15.21 7.71 -5.02
C GLY A 202 -15.55 8.10 -3.57
N SER A 203 -16.43 7.33 -2.90
CA SER A 203 -16.87 7.63 -1.53
C SER A 203 -16.69 6.43 -0.61
N LEU A 204 -16.36 6.68 0.67
CA LEU A 204 -16.32 5.61 1.68
C LEU A 204 -17.72 5.00 1.85
N ARG A 205 -17.77 3.68 1.86
CA ARG A 205 -19.02 2.96 2.06
C ARG A 205 -19.66 3.25 3.43
N THR A 206 -20.96 3.25 3.43
CA THR A 206 -21.80 3.35 4.65
C THR A 206 -22.39 1.99 5.05
N ARG A 207 -22.28 0.98 4.17
CA ARG A 207 -22.82 -0.37 4.38
C ARG A 207 -21.69 -1.37 4.63
N ALA A 208 -22.00 -2.41 5.41
CA ALA A 208 -21.09 -3.52 5.64
C ALA A 208 -20.88 -4.31 4.34
N VAL A 209 -19.64 -4.79 4.13
CA VAL A 209 -19.28 -5.68 3.02
C VAL A 209 -18.66 -6.95 3.58
N ARG A 210 -18.57 -7.99 2.74
CA ARG A 210 -17.85 -9.23 3.03
C ARG A 210 -16.87 -9.53 1.89
N ILE A 211 -15.79 -10.22 2.23
CA ILE A 211 -14.83 -10.74 1.25
C ILE A 211 -15.11 -12.22 1.09
N SER A 212 -15.32 -12.66 -0.15
CA SER A 212 -15.53 -14.09 -0.44
C SER A 212 -14.25 -14.90 -0.24
N GLY A 213 -14.37 -16.06 0.39
CA GLY A 213 -13.28 -17.03 0.57
C GLY A 213 -12.39 -16.78 1.80
N THR A 214 -12.86 -15.96 2.75
CA THR A 214 -12.19 -15.72 4.03
C THR A 214 -13.21 -15.51 5.15
N GLU A 215 -12.82 -15.82 6.38
CA GLU A 215 -13.60 -15.51 7.59
C GLU A 215 -13.37 -14.07 8.09
N TYR A 216 -12.38 -13.37 7.55
CA TYR A 216 -12.13 -11.97 7.92
C TYR A 216 -13.32 -11.07 7.58
N ILE A 217 -13.70 -10.23 8.53
CA ILE A 217 -14.80 -9.26 8.39
C ILE A 217 -14.23 -7.85 8.40
N PRO A 218 -14.33 -7.09 7.29
CA PRO A 218 -13.90 -5.69 7.26
C PRO A 218 -14.67 -4.80 8.26
N PRO A 219 -14.10 -3.66 8.68
CA PRO A 219 -14.78 -2.70 9.55
C PRO A 219 -16.16 -2.33 9.04
N LYS A 220 -17.12 -2.12 9.95
CA LYS A 220 -18.54 -1.92 9.58
C LYS A 220 -18.93 -0.45 9.47
N ASN A 221 -18.34 0.42 10.29
CA ASN A 221 -18.71 1.84 10.32
C ASN A 221 -17.71 2.72 9.56
N GLN A 222 -18.22 3.80 8.99
CA GLN A 222 -17.46 4.71 8.14
C GLN A 222 -16.33 5.44 8.90
N GLN A 223 -16.55 5.78 10.17
CA GLN A 223 -15.54 6.46 10.98
C GLN A 223 -14.33 5.54 11.25
N GLU A 224 -14.56 4.26 11.55
CA GLU A 224 -13.51 3.27 11.71
C GLU A 224 -12.74 3.05 10.39
N ILE A 225 -13.48 2.94 9.27
CA ILE A 225 -12.87 2.81 7.95
C ILE A 225 -11.97 4.02 7.66
N LYS A 226 -12.47 5.24 7.93
CA LYS A 226 -11.70 6.48 7.74
C LYS A 226 -10.45 6.52 8.60
N GLY A 227 -10.56 6.15 9.87
CA GLY A 227 -9.42 6.08 10.80
C GLY A 227 -8.34 5.13 10.28
N LYS A 228 -8.70 3.90 9.96
CA LYS A 228 -7.78 2.89 9.42
C LYS A 228 -7.18 3.28 8.06
N LEU A 229 -7.97 3.93 7.20
CA LEU A 229 -7.45 4.44 5.93
C LEU A 229 -6.37 5.51 6.15
N ASN A 230 -6.62 6.45 7.06
CA ASN A 230 -5.63 7.49 7.38
C ASN A 230 -4.34 6.87 7.95
N GLU A 231 -4.47 5.83 8.78
CA GLU A 231 -3.34 5.09 9.34
C GLU A 231 -2.54 4.40 8.23
N ILE A 232 -3.18 3.70 7.30
CA ILE A 232 -2.54 3.07 6.14
C ILE A 232 -1.79 4.11 5.31
N LEU A 233 -2.44 5.24 5.00
CA LEU A 233 -1.86 6.29 4.17
C LEU A 233 -0.73 7.05 4.88
N PHE A 234 -0.72 7.08 6.20
CA PHE A 234 0.38 7.62 6.98
C PHE A 234 1.57 6.65 7.03
N GLN A 235 1.32 5.38 7.36
CA GLN A 235 2.37 4.38 7.52
C GLN A 235 3.10 4.03 6.21
N GLN A 236 2.47 4.20 5.05
CA GLN A 236 3.15 3.97 3.77
C GLN A 236 4.41 4.81 3.58
N GLU A 237 4.47 6.00 4.21
CA GLU A 237 5.62 6.91 4.08
C GLU A 237 6.87 6.42 4.82
N GLU A 238 6.71 5.44 5.69
CA GLU A 238 7.81 4.81 6.43
C GLU A 238 8.58 3.78 5.57
N TYR A 239 8.02 3.37 4.41
CA TYR A 239 8.67 2.41 3.52
C TYR A 239 9.48 3.13 2.44
N ASP A 240 10.82 3.10 2.60
CA ASP A 240 11.76 3.61 1.58
C ASP A 240 11.83 2.70 0.34
N ASN A 241 11.63 1.39 0.52
CA ASN A 241 11.61 0.44 -0.59
C ASN A 241 10.27 0.52 -1.34
N PRO A 242 10.24 0.96 -2.61
CA PRO A 242 9.00 1.12 -3.37
C PRO A 242 8.24 -0.20 -3.59
N LEU A 243 8.92 -1.34 -3.61
CA LEU A 243 8.27 -2.65 -3.72
C LEU A 243 7.56 -3.03 -2.41
N GLU A 244 8.15 -2.70 -1.24
CA GLU A 244 7.48 -2.86 0.05
C GLU A 244 6.27 -1.92 0.17
N LYS A 245 6.44 -0.64 -0.19
CA LYS A 245 5.35 0.34 -0.23
C LYS A 245 4.19 -0.15 -1.09
N ALA A 246 4.46 -0.68 -2.27
CA ALA A 246 3.46 -1.21 -3.20
C ALA A 246 2.68 -2.40 -2.59
N VAL A 247 3.38 -3.37 -2.02
CA VAL A 247 2.78 -4.53 -1.33
C VAL A 247 1.96 -4.09 -0.12
N TYR A 248 2.51 -3.19 0.71
CA TYR A 248 1.82 -2.64 1.88
C TYR A 248 0.49 -2.00 1.50
N LEU A 249 0.50 -1.08 0.55
CA LEU A 249 -0.71 -0.38 0.09
C LEU A 249 -1.75 -1.34 -0.48
N HIS A 250 -1.32 -2.26 -1.34
CA HIS A 250 -2.23 -3.23 -1.95
C HIS A 250 -2.94 -4.07 -0.89
N CYS A 251 -2.17 -4.72 -0.04
CA CYS A 251 -2.70 -5.66 0.94
C CYS A 251 -3.66 -4.98 1.92
N ASN A 252 -3.26 -3.82 2.46
CA ASN A 252 -4.05 -3.12 3.46
C ASN A 252 -5.32 -2.47 2.89
N ILE A 253 -5.25 -1.84 1.70
CA ILE A 253 -6.45 -1.28 1.04
C ILE A 253 -7.42 -2.41 0.67
N ALA A 254 -6.91 -3.52 0.13
CA ALA A 254 -7.73 -4.67 -0.22
C ALA A 254 -8.39 -5.33 1.02
N ARG A 255 -7.71 -5.35 2.18
CA ARG A 255 -8.25 -5.85 3.44
C ARG A 255 -9.26 -4.91 4.07
N LEU A 256 -8.99 -3.60 4.08
CA LEU A 256 -9.86 -2.58 4.64
C LEU A 256 -11.22 -2.52 3.93
N GLN A 257 -11.25 -2.78 2.62
CA GLN A 257 -12.48 -2.65 1.82
C GLN A 257 -13.16 -1.29 2.01
N PRO A 258 -12.50 -0.15 1.71
CA PRO A 258 -13.07 1.17 2.02
C PRO A 258 -14.32 1.53 1.21
N PHE A 259 -14.53 0.88 0.06
CA PHE A 259 -15.62 1.16 -0.86
C PHE A 259 -16.67 0.05 -0.88
N ILE A 260 -17.83 0.34 -1.48
CA ILE A 260 -18.92 -0.64 -1.58
C ILE A 260 -18.59 -1.78 -2.55
N ASP A 261 -17.86 -1.48 -3.62
CA ASP A 261 -17.32 -2.41 -4.61
C ASP A 261 -16.01 -1.86 -5.18
N GLY A 262 -15.29 -2.63 -6.01
CA GLY A 262 -14.07 -2.18 -6.70
C GLY A 262 -12.81 -2.10 -5.82
N ASN A 263 -12.86 -2.53 -4.57
CA ASN A 263 -11.76 -2.42 -3.61
C ASN A 263 -10.45 -3.07 -4.10
N LYS A 264 -10.51 -4.32 -4.58
CA LYS A 264 -9.32 -5.00 -5.10
C LYS A 264 -8.79 -4.36 -6.39
N ARG A 265 -9.68 -3.85 -7.26
CA ARG A 265 -9.31 -3.10 -8.47
C ARG A 265 -8.59 -1.80 -8.10
N THR A 266 -9.10 -1.08 -7.11
CA THR A 266 -8.46 0.13 -6.58
C THR A 266 -7.11 -0.18 -5.95
N ALA A 267 -7.02 -1.22 -5.11
CA ALA A 267 -5.76 -1.63 -4.48
C ALA A 267 -4.68 -1.98 -5.52
N ARG A 268 -5.03 -2.70 -6.59
CA ARG A 268 -4.11 -2.99 -7.71
C ARG A 268 -3.66 -1.74 -8.45
N MET A 269 -4.56 -0.77 -8.67
CA MET A 269 -4.18 0.48 -9.31
C MET A 269 -3.24 1.31 -8.42
N ILE A 270 -3.50 1.37 -7.12
CA ILE A 270 -2.61 2.08 -6.17
C ILE A 270 -1.23 1.40 -6.07
N GLU A 271 -1.18 0.07 -6.05
CA GLU A 271 0.09 -0.69 -6.18
C GLU A 271 0.84 -0.29 -7.46
N SER A 272 0.14 -0.24 -8.60
CA SER A 272 0.73 0.15 -9.87
C SER A 272 1.25 1.58 -9.86
N ILE A 273 0.53 2.52 -9.27
CA ILE A 273 0.98 3.91 -9.11
C ILE A 273 2.25 3.98 -8.25
N ALA A 274 2.31 3.23 -7.15
CA ALA A 274 3.51 3.18 -6.31
C ALA A 274 4.74 2.67 -7.09
N LEU A 275 4.56 1.66 -7.93
CA LEU A 275 5.62 1.14 -8.80
C LEU A 275 6.00 2.12 -9.90
N MET A 276 5.04 2.72 -10.60
CA MET A 276 5.28 3.70 -11.67
C MET A 276 6.00 4.94 -11.14
N ASN A 277 5.68 5.41 -9.94
CA ASN A 277 6.37 6.51 -9.26
C ASN A 277 7.87 6.21 -9.04
N ALA A 278 8.23 4.95 -8.93
CA ALA A 278 9.61 4.49 -8.76
C ALA A 278 10.26 4.01 -10.08
N ASP A 279 9.64 4.33 -11.21
CA ASP A 279 10.10 3.89 -12.54
C ASP A 279 10.13 2.35 -12.68
N ILE A 280 9.22 1.64 -12.01
CA ILE A 280 9.13 0.18 -12.06
C ILE A 280 7.89 -0.23 -12.85
N ILE A 281 8.06 -1.20 -13.75
CA ILE A 281 6.96 -1.77 -14.53
C ILE A 281 6.02 -2.56 -13.62
N PRO A 282 4.70 -2.22 -13.55
CA PRO A 282 3.73 -3.07 -12.86
C PRO A 282 3.50 -4.35 -13.66
N VAL A 283 3.89 -5.50 -13.11
CA VAL A 283 3.86 -6.80 -13.81
C VAL A 283 2.67 -7.63 -13.41
N TYR A 284 1.88 -8.01 -14.39
CA TYR A 284 0.72 -8.88 -14.23
C TYR A 284 0.76 -10.03 -15.23
N SER A 285 -0.09 -11.04 -15.00
CA SER A 285 -0.14 -12.23 -15.86
C SER A 285 -1.57 -12.57 -16.22
N ALA A 286 -1.75 -12.93 -17.48
CA ALA A 286 -3.02 -13.46 -17.99
C ALA A 286 -3.22 -14.97 -17.69
N LYS A 287 -2.27 -15.64 -17.03
CA LYS A 287 -2.33 -17.08 -16.72
C LYS A 287 -3.18 -17.35 -15.50
N ASP A 288 -4.09 -18.30 -15.56
CA ASP A 288 -5.01 -18.66 -14.46
C ASP A 288 -4.26 -19.08 -13.17
N SER A 289 -3.10 -19.76 -13.31
CA SER A 289 -2.27 -20.14 -12.16
C SER A 289 -1.79 -18.94 -11.36
N ASP A 290 -1.45 -17.85 -12.03
CA ASP A 290 -0.97 -16.63 -11.40
C ASP A 290 -2.12 -15.88 -10.70
N ILE A 291 -3.31 -15.89 -11.29
CA ILE A 291 -4.55 -15.37 -10.67
C ILE A 291 -4.86 -16.14 -9.38
N LEU A 292 -4.71 -17.47 -9.40
CA LEU A 292 -4.94 -18.29 -8.23
C LEU A 292 -3.91 -17.99 -7.11
N ASN A 293 -2.64 -17.81 -7.45
CA ASN A 293 -1.59 -17.46 -6.48
C ASN A 293 -1.81 -16.09 -5.86
N TYR A 294 -2.21 -15.10 -6.66
CA TYR A 294 -2.65 -13.79 -6.18
C TYR A 294 -3.77 -13.91 -5.13
N ARG A 295 -4.84 -14.65 -5.46
CA ARG A 295 -5.98 -14.85 -4.55
C ARG A 295 -5.55 -15.52 -3.24
N LYS A 296 -4.73 -16.59 -3.31
CA LYS A 296 -4.23 -17.30 -2.14
C LYS A 296 -3.35 -16.40 -1.26
N GLY A 297 -2.53 -15.53 -1.87
CA GLY A 297 -1.71 -14.56 -1.15
C GLY A 297 -2.55 -13.56 -0.37
N LEU A 298 -3.56 -12.98 -1.02
CA LEU A 298 -4.45 -12.01 -0.36
C LEU A 298 -5.32 -12.65 0.73
N ILE A 299 -5.88 -13.84 0.50
CA ILE A 299 -6.67 -14.53 1.53
C ILE A 299 -5.82 -14.80 2.76
N ALA A 300 -4.58 -15.30 2.58
CA ALA A 300 -3.65 -15.49 3.70
C ALA A 300 -3.43 -14.18 4.47
N PHE A 301 -3.17 -13.08 3.77
CA PHE A 301 -3.02 -11.76 4.40
C PHE A 301 -4.29 -11.30 5.14
N TYR A 302 -5.47 -11.51 4.57
CA TYR A 302 -6.72 -11.09 5.23
C TYR A 302 -6.90 -11.78 6.59
N GLU A 303 -6.49 -13.01 6.72
CA GLU A 303 -6.67 -13.84 7.92
C GLU A 303 -5.55 -13.64 8.95
N THR A 304 -4.31 -13.44 8.51
CA THR A 304 -3.13 -13.48 9.38
C THR A 304 -2.36 -12.16 9.49
N GLU A 305 -2.62 -11.21 8.59
CA GLU A 305 -1.83 -9.96 8.39
C GLU A 305 -0.36 -10.22 7.97
N ASP A 306 -0.01 -11.49 7.65
CA ASP A 306 1.29 -11.85 7.12
C ASP A 306 1.36 -11.58 5.61
N TYR A 307 2.28 -10.70 5.21
CA TYR A 307 2.52 -10.33 3.81
C TYR A 307 3.26 -11.40 3.01
N GLY A 308 3.94 -12.34 3.66
CA GLY A 308 4.94 -13.21 3.06
C GLY A 308 4.48 -13.92 1.79
N ARG A 309 3.28 -14.53 1.82
CA ARG A 309 2.74 -15.25 0.66
C ARG A 309 2.35 -14.34 -0.51
N TYR A 310 1.82 -13.16 -0.24
CA TYR A 310 1.53 -12.18 -1.29
C TYR A 310 2.82 -11.62 -1.87
N THR A 311 3.79 -11.29 -1.01
CA THR A 311 5.12 -10.79 -1.40
C THR A 311 5.85 -11.77 -2.31
N ASP A 312 5.84 -13.06 -1.98
CA ASP A 312 6.46 -14.10 -2.82
C ASP A 312 5.83 -14.16 -4.20
N TYR A 313 4.50 -14.12 -4.28
CA TYR A 313 3.80 -14.04 -5.56
C TYR A 313 4.24 -12.79 -6.34
N PHE A 314 4.19 -11.63 -5.72
CA PHE A 314 4.49 -10.32 -6.31
C PHE A 314 5.94 -10.26 -6.85
N LEU A 315 6.94 -10.58 -6.03
CA LEU A 315 8.34 -10.53 -6.43
C LEU A 315 8.68 -11.58 -7.51
N ASN A 316 8.14 -12.78 -7.38
CA ASN A 316 8.38 -13.84 -8.37
C ASN A 316 7.79 -13.48 -9.75
N ARG A 317 6.68 -12.72 -9.79
CA ARG A 317 6.13 -12.21 -11.05
C ARG A 317 7.07 -11.21 -11.72
N GLN A 318 7.61 -10.27 -10.95
CA GLN A 318 8.60 -9.30 -11.45
C GLN A 318 9.83 -9.99 -12.02
N ILE A 319 10.42 -10.92 -11.27
CA ILE A 319 11.63 -11.66 -11.67
C ILE A 319 11.35 -12.53 -12.90
N LYS A 320 10.18 -13.16 -12.98
CA LYS A 320 9.81 -14.00 -14.12
C LYS A 320 9.77 -13.19 -15.42
N ARG A 321 9.14 -12.01 -15.40
CA ARG A 321 9.13 -11.11 -16.56
C ARG A 321 10.55 -10.76 -17.00
N ILE A 322 11.42 -10.37 -16.07
CA ILE A 322 12.81 -10.03 -16.37
C ILE A 322 13.51 -11.21 -17.09
N LYS A 323 13.32 -12.44 -16.60
CA LYS A 323 13.94 -13.64 -17.18
C LYS A 323 13.31 -14.10 -18.51
N GLU A 324 12.05 -13.73 -18.78
CA GLU A 324 11.36 -14.09 -20.04
C GLU A 324 11.73 -13.14 -21.19
N ILE A 325 12.23 -11.94 -20.89
CA ILE A 325 12.58 -10.89 -21.87
C ILE A 325 14.08 -10.80 -22.12
N GLY A 326 14.90 -11.07 -21.08
CA GLY A 326 16.38 -11.11 -21.18
C GLY A 326 16.87 -12.47 -21.55
#